data_101cf3f17e4f1503b80c40d2553045ab
#
_entry.id   101cf3f17e4f1503b80c40d2553045ab
#
_cell.length_a   1.000
_cell.length_b   1.000
_cell.length_c   1.000
_cell.angle_alpha   90.00
_cell.angle_beta   90.00
_cell.angle_gamma   90.00
#
_symmetry.space_group_name_H-M   'P 1'
#
loop_
_entity.id
_entity.type
_entity.pdbx_description
1 polymer ?
#
loop_
_entity_poly.entity_id
_entity_poly.type
_entity_poly.pdbx_seq_one_letter_code
_entity_poly.pdbx_strand_id
1 'polypeptide(L)'
;EEVLVIVMKRESLLPSPPKNLSLHEKNLFLQHFNNRNDVESSIYGDLDAEQVFKKHEVIYINPDQLNTESMANKVNNFNADFAFIFGVDLILDPVIGKLPKDKINLHLGLSPWYKGGATLYWPFYLLQPQFCGTTFHQITKQADAGEIIHQCVPKLEFGDRIHDVGAKCVKKAVDDLPLIFEHWL
;
A
#
# COMPACT_ATOMS: atom_id res chain seq x y z
N GLU A 1 -0.50 24.23 0.19
CA GLU A 1 -1.40 23.15 -0.24
C GLU A 1 -2.07 22.54 0.99
N GLU A 2 -3.35 22.22 0.90
CA GLU A 2 -4.11 21.57 1.96
C GLU A 2 -4.18 20.06 1.67
N VAL A 3 -3.98 19.23 2.69
CA VAL A 3 -3.98 17.77 2.54
C VAL A 3 -4.92 17.16 3.57
N LEU A 4 -5.79 16.28 3.14
CA LEU A 4 -6.58 15.40 4.00
C LEU A 4 -5.92 14.01 4.01
N VAL A 5 -5.46 13.56 5.17
CA VAL A 5 -4.84 12.25 5.33
C VAL A 5 -5.84 11.30 5.98
N ILE A 6 -6.17 10.21 5.30
CA ILE A 6 -7.07 9.17 5.81
C ILE A 6 -6.26 7.91 6.06
N VAL A 7 -6.08 7.56 7.33
CA VAL A 7 -5.32 6.38 7.77
C VAL A 7 -6.28 5.26 8.14
N MET A 8 -6.28 4.19 7.37
CA MET A 8 -7.04 3.00 7.71
C MET A 8 -6.27 2.15 8.72
N LYS A 9 -6.82 2.02 9.92
CA LYS A 9 -6.25 1.16 10.97
C LYS A 9 -6.41 -0.30 10.57
N ARG A 10 -5.31 -1.00 10.45
CA ARG A 10 -5.31 -2.45 10.33
C ARG A 10 -5.09 -3.08 11.69
N GLU A 11 -5.39 -4.38 11.78
CA GLU A 11 -5.01 -5.18 12.93
C GLU A 11 -3.49 -5.10 13.14
N SER A 12 -3.05 -5.49 14.34
CA SER A 12 -1.65 -5.44 14.78
C SER A 12 -0.61 -5.68 13.66
N LEU A 13 0.48 -4.92 13.66
CA LEU A 13 1.65 -5.14 12.80
C LEU A 13 2.20 -6.57 12.92
N LEU A 14 2.01 -7.19 14.09
CA LEU A 14 2.32 -8.58 14.37
C LEU A 14 1.00 -9.35 14.57
N PRO A 15 0.40 -9.88 13.50
CA PRO A 15 -0.86 -10.61 13.60
C PRO A 15 -0.68 -11.91 14.38
N SER A 16 -1.73 -12.33 15.08
CA SER A 16 -1.75 -13.62 15.75
C SER A 16 -1.86 -14.77 14.74
N PRO A 17 -1.11 -15.87 14.94
CA PRO A 17 -1.21 -17.04 14.08
C PRO A 17 -2.63 -17.61 14.05
N PRO A 18 -3.14 -18.07 12.90
CA PRO A 18 -4.40 -18.80 12.81
C PRO A 18 -4.45 -19.98 13.77
N LYS A 19 -5.66 -20.27 14.33
CA LYS A 19 -5.82 -21.27 15.39
C LYS A 19 -5.47 -22.70 14.98
N ASN A 20 -5.64 -23.04 13.71
CA ASN A 20 -5.52 -24.42 13.18
C ASN A 20 -4.13 -24.78 12.66
N LEU A 21 -3.13 -23.97 12.92
CA LEU A 21 -1.75 -24.24 12.50
C LEU A 21 -1.05 -25.19 13.49
N SER A 22 -0.21 -26.09 12.96
CA SER A 22 0.75 -26.84 13.75
C SER A 22 1.75 -25.92 14.45
N LEU A 23 2.48 -26.43 15.45
CA LEU A 23 3.50 -25.64 16.16
C LEU A 23 4.58 -25.13 15.18
N HIS A 24 4.99 -25.95 14.21
CA HIS A 24 5.98 -25.56 13.20
C HIS A 24 5.46 -24.41 12.32
N GLU A 25 4.23 -24.51 11.81
CA GLU A 25 3.63 -23.46 10.98
C GLU A 25 3.41 -22.16 11.78
N LYS A 26 3.02 -22.24 13.05
CA LYS A 26 2.94 -21.06 13.93
C LYS A 26 4.29 -20.37 14.09
N ASN A 27 5.36 -21.13 14.28
CA ASN A 27 6.70 -20.57 14.39
C ASN A 27 7.14 -19.89 13.09
N LEU A 28 6.88 -20.51 11.94
CA LEU A 28 7.17 -19.90 10.63
C LEU A 28 6.36 -18.61 10.41
N PHE A 29 5.08 -18.63 10.78
CA PHE A 29 4.22 -17.45 10.71
C PHE A 29 4.78 -16.29 11.54
N LEU A 30 5.10 -16.53 12.81
CA LEU A 30 5.67 -15.52 13.71
C LEU A 30 7.03 -15.02 13.19
N GLN A 31 7.88 -15.93 12.74
CA GLN A 31 9.18 -15.56 12.17
C GLN A 31 9.02 -14.67 10.92
N HIS A 32 8.07 -14.97 10.05
CA HIS A 32 7.79 -14.15 8.87
C HIS A 32 7.43 -12.71 9.26
N PHE A 33 6.46 -12.52 10.15
CA PHE A 33 6.02 -11.18 10.55
C PHE A 33 7.03 -10.44 11.41
N ASN A 34 7.79 -11.13 12.26
CA ASN A 34 8.88 -10.51 13.02
C ASN A 34 9.98 -10.01 12.06
N ASN A 35 10.43 -10.84 11.11
CA ASN A 35 11.41 -10.43 10.11
C ASN A 35 10.93 -9.24 9.28
N ARG A 36 9.65 -9.21 8.92
CA ARG A 36 9.03 -8.08 8.24
C ARG A 36 9.13 -6.81 9.09
N ASN A 37 8.67 -6.89 10.33
CA ASN A 37 8.69 -5.76 11.26
C ASN A 37 10.11 -5.22 11.47
N ASP A 38 11.10 -6.11 11.64
CA ASP A 38 12.50 -5.72 11.84
C ASP A 38 13.05 -4.96 10.63
N VAL A 39 12.76 -5.41 9.40
CA VAL A 39 13.19 -4.74 8.17
C VAL A 39 12.46 -3.39 8.02
N GLU A 40 11.14 -3.35 8.18
CA GLU A 40 10.35 -2.12 8.05
C GLU A 40 10.78 -1.09 9.09
N SER A 41 10.97 -1.47 10.36
CA SER A 41 11.44 -0.57 11.43
C SER A 41 12.86 -0.06 11.17
N SER A 42 13.74 -0.88 10.61
CA SER A 42 15.11 -0.47 10.31
C SER A 42 15.21 0.57 9.17
N ILE A 43 14.26 0.54 8.24
CA ILE A 43 14.26 1.38 7.04
C ILE A 43 13.41 2.64 7.22
N TYR A 44 12.22 2.49 7.81
CA TYR A 44 11.25 3.58 7.94
C TYR A 44 11.22 4.21 9.34
N GLY A 45 11.74 3.52 10.36
CA GLY A 45 11.63 3.93 11.75
C GLY A 45 10.18 3.89 12.25
N ASP A 46 9.95 4.51 13.38
CA ASP A 46 8.61 4.67 13.98
C ASP A 46 7.97 5.96 13.46
N LEU A 47 7.36 5.90 12.27
CA LEU A 47 6.66 7.03 11.68
C LEU A 47 5.23 7.10 12.22
N ASP A 48 4.88 8.25 12.79
CA ASP A 48 3.52 8.59 13.20
C ASP A 48 2.93 9.60 12.21
N ALA A 49 1.78 9.26 11.62
CA ALA A 49 1.11 10.11 10.66
C ALA A 49 0.76 11.49 11.24
N GLU A 50 0.36 11.58 12.52
CA GLU A 50 0.08 12.86 13.18
C GLU A 50 1.33 13.73 13.31
N GLN A 51 2.48 13.12 13.53
CA GLN A 51 3.75 13.86 13.58
C GLN A 51 4.22 14.30 12.19
N VAL A 52 4.06 13.45 11.18
CA VAL A 52 4.46 13.75 9.80
C VAL A 52 3.55 14.84 9.21
N PHE A 53 2.25 14.76 9.44
CA PHE A 53 1.24 15.65 8.85
C PHE A 53 0.70 16.70 9.84
N LYS A 54 1.52 17.20 10.76
CA LYS A 54 1.15 18.15 11.83
C LYS A 54 0.30 19.36 11.41
N LYS A 55 0.42 19.79 10.15
CA LYS A 55 -0.27 20.95 9.60
C LYS A 55 -1.53 20.58 8.81
N HIS A 56 -1.88 19.31 8.75
CA HIS A 56 -2.95 18.79 7.91
C HIS A 56 -3.96 18.02 8.75
N GLU A 57 -5.16 17.84 8.22
CA GLU A 57 -6.17 17.01 8.87
C GLU A 57 -5.83 15.53 8.70
N VAL A 58 -5.67 14.81 9.82
CA VAL A 58 -5.45 13.36 9.84
C VAL A 58 -6.66 12.67 10.46
N ILE A 59 -7.23 11.71 9.74
CA ILE A 59 -8.40 10.94 10.17
C ILE A 59 -8.04 9.47 10.21
N TYR A 60 -8.34 8.84 11.34
CA TYR A 60 -8.19 7.39 11.47
C TYR A 60 -9.55 6.70 11.30
N ILE A 61 -9.58 5.69 10.44
CA ILE A 61 -10.78 4.88 10.20
C ILE A 61 -10.51 3.39 10.40
N ASN A 62 -11.55 2.64 10.70
CA ASN A 62 -11.54 1.18 10.62
C ASN A 62 -11.92 0.73 9.20
N PRO A 63 -11.62 -0.51 8.79
CA PRO A 63 -11.94 -1.00 7.44
C PRO A 63 -13.42 -0.91 7.07
N ASP A 64 -14.34 -1.15 8.02
CA ASP A 64 -15.79 -1.06 7.84
C ASP A 64 -16.29 0.37 7.58
N GLN A 65 -15.48 1.37 7.89
CA GLN A 65 -15.80 2.79 7.68
C GLN A 65 -15.36 3.30 6.29
N LEU A 66 -14.50 2.56 5.57
CA LEU A 66 -13.91 3.01 4.31
C LEU A 66 -14.97 3.34 3.26
N ASN A 67 -15.94 2.45 3.05
CA ASN A 67 -16.94 2.58 1.96
C ASN A 67 -18.32 3.05 2.46
N THR A 68 -18.35 3.97 3.42
CA THR A 68 -19.60 4.51 4.00
C THR A 68 -20.00 5.84 3.38
N GLU A 69 -21.29 6.18 3.48
CA GLU A 69 -21.81 7.52 3.09
C GLU A 69 -21.13 8.64 3.88
N SER A 70 -20.80 8.42 5.15
CA SER A 70 -20.09 9.40 5.97
C SER A 70 -18.71 9.72 5.39
N MET A 71 -17.96 8.68 4.97
CA MET A 71 -16.65 8.86 4.35
C MET A 71 -16.79 9.51 2.96
N ALA A 72 -17.77 9.10 2.16
CA ALA A 72 -18.05 9.70 0.86
C ALA A 72 -18.35 11.20 0.98
N ASN A 73 -19.17 11.59 1.96
CA ASN A 73 -19.45 13.01 2.23
C ASN A 73 -18.19 13.77 2.67
N LYS A 74 -17.33 13.16 3.48
CA LYS A 74 -16.09 13.80 3.91
C LYS A 74 -15.13 14.04 2.74
N VAL A 75 -14.92 13.04 1.90
CA VAL A 75 -14.11 13.14 0.67
C VAL A 75 -14.69 14.20 -0.27
N ASN A 76 -16.01 14.17 -0.49
CA ASN A 76 -16.69 15.15 -1.34
C ASN A 76 -16.57 16.59 -0.82
N ASN A 77 -16.71 16.80 0.50
CA ASN A 77 -16.62 18.12 1.11
C ASN A 77 -15.21 18.70 1.10
N PHE A 78 -14.20 17.84 1.21
CA PHE A 78 -12.80 18.26 1.08
C PHE A 78 -12.49 18.73 -0.35
N ASN A 79 -13.13 18.11 -1.35
CA ASN A 79 -13.05 18.50 -2.77
C ASN A 79 -11.62 18.60 -3.28
N ALA A 80 -10.82 17.55 -3.08
CA ALA A 80 -9.44 17.49 -3.53
C ALA A 80 -9.33 17.51 -5.05
N ASP A 81 -8.26 18.09 -5.56
CA ASP A 81 -7.90 18.04 -7.00
C ASP A 81 -7.30 16.68 -7.36
N PHE A 82 -6.67 16.02 -6.40
CA PHE A 82 -5.93 14.77 -6.59
C PHE A 82 -6.08 13.83 -5.38
N ALA A 83 -6.08 12.52 -5.63
CA ALA A 83 -6.02 11.51 -4.58
C ALA A 83 -4.90 10.50 -4.82
N PHE A 84 -4.04 10.31 -3.81
CA PHE A 84 -3.04 9.25 -3.77
C PHE A 84 -3.45 8.18 -2.75
N ILE A 85 -3.46 6.92 -3.17
CA ILE A 85 -3.93 5.81 -2.36
C ILE A 85 -2.85 4.75 -2.27
N PHE A 86 -2.63 4.23 -1.07
CA PHE A 86 -1.67 3.18 -0.81
C PHE A 86 -2.14 2.26 0.32
N GLY A 87 -2.10 0.97 0.08
CA GLY A 87 -2.23 -0.05 1.11
C GLY A 87 -3.60 -0.13 1.81
N VAL A 88 -4.67 0.43 1.23
CA VAL A 88 -6.04 0.32 1.73
C VAL A 88 -6.78 -0.85 1.08
N ASP A 89 -7.94 -1.20 1.62
CA ASP A 89 -8.85 -2.15 1.00
C ASP A 89 -9.50 -1.55 -0.26
N LEU A 90 -10.24 -2.37 -1.02
CA LEU A 90 -10.89 -1.92 -2.25
C LEU A 90 -11.88 -0.79 -1.97
N ILE A 91 -11.66 0.35 -2.65
CA ILE A 91 -12.56 1.50 -2.55
C ILE A 91 -13.73 1.28 -3.51
N LEU A 92 -14.93 1.27 -2.93
CA LEU A 92 -16.20 1.03 -3.63
C LEU A 92 -17.12 2.24 -3.56
N ASP A 93 -18.30 2.15 -4.20
CA ASP A 93 -19.35 3.12 -3.97
C ASP A 93 -19.81 3.09 -2.49
N PRO A 94 -20.15 4.25 -1.91
CA PRO A 94 -20.27 5.56 -2.56
C PRO A 94 -18.95 6.35 -2.67
N VAL A 95 -17.86 5.91 -2.02
CA VAL A 95 -16.62 6.69 -1.88
C VAL A 95 -15.88 6.86 -3.22
N ILE A 96 -15.75 5.79 -4.00
CA ILE A 96 -15.04 5.87 -5.29
C ILE A 96 -15.63 6.92 -6.25
N GLY A 97 -16.96 7.10 -6.19
CA GLY A 97 -17.68 8.11 -6.98
C GLY A 97 -17.47 9.55 -6.50
N LYS A 98 -16.85 9.75 -5.32
CA LYS A 98 -16.57 11.07 -4.73
C LYS A 98 -15.08 11.41 -4.76
N LEU A 99 -14.23 10.47 -5.12
CA LEU A 99 -12.82 10.73 -5.38
C LEU A 99 -12.66 11.69 -6.57
N PRO A 100 -11.60 12.51 -6.60
CA PRO A 100 -11.29 13.36 -7.74
C PRO A 100 -11.12 12.55 -9.02
N LYS A 101 -11.13 13.24 -10.18
CA LYS A 101 -10.85 12.62 -11.46
C LYS A 101 -9.46 12.01 -11.45
N ASP A 102 -8.49 12.76 -10.97
CA ASP A 102 -7.10 12.35 -10.91
C ASP A 102 -6.82 11.63 -9.60
N LYS A 103 -6.75 10.31 -9.68
CA LYS A 103 -6.58 9.39 -8.55
C LYS A 103 -5.69 8.22 -8.90
N ILE A 104 -4.62 8.06 -8.13
CA ILE A 104 -3.60 7.04 -8.34
C ILE A 104 -3.55 6.09 -7.13
N ASN A 105 -3.42 4.80 -7.41
CA ASN A 105 -3.05 3.79 -6.42
C ASN A 105 -1.61 3.33 -6.64
N LEU A 106 -0.85 3.23 -5.57
CA LEU A 106 0.40 2.47 -5.53
C LEU A 106 0.10 1.03 -5.13
N HIS A 107 0.20 0.13 -6.09
CA HIS A 107 0.07 -1.30 -5.89
C HIS A 107 1.43 -1.96 -5.71
N LEU A 108 1.59 -2.80 -4.67
CA LEU A 108 2.81 -3.56 -4.40
C LEU A 108 2.83 -4.86 -5.23
N GLY A 109 2.92 -4.72 -6.53
CA GLY A 109 2.97 -5.81 -7.49
C GLY A 109 3.15 -5.27 -8.91
N LEU A 110 3.72 -6.07 -9.81
CA LEU A 110 3.83 -5.74 -11.22
C LEU A 110 2.56 -6.15 -11.96
N SER A 111 1.68 -5.19 -12.24
CA SER A 111 0.52 -5.40 -13.10
C SER A 111 0.95 -5.59 -14.57
N PRO A 112 0.32 -6.44 -15.34
CA PRO A 112 -0.88 -7.23 -15.04
C PRO A 112 -0.59 -8.60 -14.37
N TRP A 113 0.66 -9.00 -14.18
CA TRP A 113 1.04 -10.35 -13.73
C TRP A 113 0.66 -10.62 -12.27
N TYR A 114 0.91 -9.66 -11.40
CA TYR A 114 0.68 -9.77 -9.96
C TYR A 114 -0.31 -8.70 -9.51
N LYS A 115 -1.60 -9.04 -9.44
CA LYS A 115 -2.71 -8.22 -8.97
C LYS A 115 -3.29 -8.76 -7.66
N GLY A 116 -3.96 -7.92 -6.89
CA GLY A 116 -4.62 -8.32 -5.64
C GLY A 116 -3.70 -8.33 -4.44
N GLY A 117 -3.83 -9.33 -3.57
CA GLY A 117 -3.11 -9.39 -2.30
C GLY A 117 -1.79 -10.17 -2.34
N ALA A 118 -0.90 -9.86 -1.39
CA ALA A 118 0.40 -10.54 -1.18
C ALA A 118 1.31 -10.58 -2.43
N THR A 119 1.23 -9.58 -3.27
CA THR A 119 1.85 -9.55 -4.59
C THR A 119 3.38 -9.38 -4.59
N LEU A 120 3.98 -9.05 -3.45
CA LEU A 120 5.42 -9.16 -3.25
C LEU A 120 5.85 -10.54 -2.69
N TYR A 121 4.88 -11.37 -2.20
CA TYR A 121 5.16 -12.72 -1.73
C TYR A 121 5.15 -13.75 -2.86
N TRP A 122 4.16 -13.68 -3.74
CA TRP A 122 3.95 -14.68 -4.80
C TRP A 122 5.14 -14.84 -5.75
N PRO A 123 5.85 -13.77 -6.18
CA PRO A 123 7.05 -13.94 -7.00
C PRO A 123 8.13 -14.78 -6.33
N PHE A 124 8.32 -14.65 -5.01
CA PHE A 124 9.27 -15.50 -4.28
C PHE A 124 8.80 -16.95 -4.18
N TYR A 125 7.52 -17.14 -3.86
CA TYR A 125 6.93 -18.49 -3.80
C TYR A 125 7.04 -19.22 -5.12
N LEU A 126 6.88 -18.52 -6.24
CA LEU A 126 6.99 -19.05 -7.60
C LEU A 126 8.42 -19.03 -8.14
N LEU A 127 9.43 -18.72 -7.33
CA LEU A 127 10.84 -18.62 -7.69
C LEU A 127 11.10 -17.64 -8.84
N GLN A 128 10.38 -16.53 -8.86
CA GLN A 128 10.43 -15.47 -9.88
C GLN A 128 10.69 -14.08 -9.25
N PRO A 129 11.71 -13.92 -8.39
CA PRO A 129 11.95 -12.66 -7.67
C PRO A 129 12.17 -11.46 -8.58
N GLN A 130 12.57 -11.66 -9.83
CA GLN A 130 12.69 -10.62 -10.85
C GLN A 130 11.36 -9.92 -11.20
N PHE A 131 10.22 -10.51 -10.83
CA PHE A 131 8.90 -9.89 -10.97
C PHE A 131 8.42 -9.16 -9.70
N CYS A 132 9.29 -8.98 -8.70
CA CYS A 132 8.99 -8.09 -7.58
C CYS A 132 9.14 -6.64 -8.01
N GLY A 133 8.09 -5.87 -7.80
CA GLY A 133 8.05 -4.45 -8.12
C GLY A 133 6.73 -3.83 -7.72
N THR A 134 6.54 -2.59 -8.12
CA THR A 134 5.33 -1.83 -7.81
C THR A 134 4.73 -1.23 -9.07
N THR A 135 3.44 -0.96 -9.05
CA THR A 135 2.71 -0.33 -10.14
C THR A 135 1.91 0.85 -9.63
N PHE A 136 2.13 2.02 -10.19
CA PHE A 136 1.23 3.16 -10.08
C PHE A 136 0.19 3.05 -11.20
N HIS A 137 -1.07 3.04 -10.84
CA HIS A 137 -2.16 2.94 -11.80
C HIS A 137 -3.36 3.79 -11.40
N GLN A 138 -4.18 4.16 -12.36
CA GLN A 138 -5.45 4.81 -12.09
C GLN A 138 -6.39 3.90 -11.30
N ILE A 139 -7.20 4.50 -10.42
CA ILE A 139 -8.17 3.73 -9.64
C ILE A 139 -9.44 3.53 -10.47
N THR A 140 -9.88 2.27 -10.51
CA THR A 140 -11.14 1.83 -11.09
C THR A 140 -11.93 0.99 -10.09
N LYS A 141 -13.17 0.64 -10.41
CA LYS A 141 -13.99 -0.26 -9.57
C LYS A 141 -13.45 -1.69 -9.49
N GLN A 142 -12.57 -2.07 -10.41
CA GLN A 142 -11.88 -3.36 -10.39
C GLN A 142 -10.51 -3.22 -9.73
N ALA A 143 -10.16 -4.16 -8.86
CA ALA A 143 -8.86 -4.17 -8.19
C ALA A 143 -7.71 -4.21 -9.20
N ASP A 144 -6.76 -3.30 -9.06
CA ASP A 144 -5.50 -3.19 -9.81
C ASP A 144 -5.65 -3.30 -11.33
N ALA A 145 -6.79 -2.82 -11.87
CA ALA A 145 -7.15 -2.95 -13.28
C ALA A 145 -7.15 -1.62 -14.06
N GLY A 146 -6.79 -0.52 -13.40
CA GLY A 146 -6.70 0.77 -14.05
C GLY A 146 -5.49 0.90 -14.97
N GLU A 147 -5.48 1.97 -15.77
CA GLU A 147 -4.37 2.30 -16.65
C GLU A 147 -3.07 2.43 -15.86
N ILE A 148 -2.02 1.77 -16.33
CA ILE A 148 -0.70 1.80 -15.72
C ILE A 148 -0.05 3.14 -16.06
N ILE A 149 0.36 3.87 -15.03
CA ILE A 149 1.04 5.16 -15.14
C ILE A 149 2.55 4.95 -15.10
N HIS A 150 3.03 4.17 -14.12
CA HIS A 150 4.45 3.92 -13.93
C HIS A 150 4.67 2.59 -13.21
N GLN A 151 5.81 1.95 -13.47
CA GLN A 151 6.22 0.73 -12.78
C GLN A 151 7.65 0.88 -12.25
N CYS A 152 7.85 0.47 -11.00
CA CYS A 152 9.16 0.50 -10.36
C CYS A 152 9.64 -0.92 -10.09
N VAL A 153 10.88 -1.21 -10.46
CA VAL A 153 11.55 -2.47 -10.14
C VAL A 153 12.83 -2.13 -9.36
N PRO A 154 12.98 -2.65 -8.13
CA PRO A 154 14.19 -2.39 -7.35
C PRO A 154 15.37 -3.19 -7.90
N LYS A 155 16.58 -2.72 -7.61
CA LYS A 155 17.79 -3.52 -7.83
C LYS A 155 17.83 -4.64 -6.78
N LEU A 156 17.82 -5.88 -7.25
CA LEU A 156 18.02 -7.05 -6.40
C LEU A 156 19.50 -7.30 -6.17
N GLU A 157 19.85 -7.74 -4.96
CA GLU A 157 21.21 -8.08 -4.57
C GLU A 157 21.27 -9.50 -3.99
N PHE A 158 22.44 -10.13 -4.11
CA PHE A 158 22.63 -11.44 -3.54
C PHE A 158 22.47 -11.40 -2.02
N GLY A 159 21.62 -12.29 -1.49
CA GLY A 159 21.29 -12.31 -0.06
C GLY A 159 20.02 -11.57 0.33
N ASP A 160 19.41 -10.81 -0.58
CA ASP A 160 18.11 -10.19 -0.33
C ASP A 160 17.05 -11.25 -0.01
N ARG A 161 16.37 -11.06 1.09
CA ARG A 161 15.20 -11.85 1.50
C ARG A 161 13.92 -11.14 1.05
N ILE A 162 12.80 -11.81 1.14
CA ILE A 162 11.49 -11.30 0.72
C ILE A 162 11.15 -9.91 1.30
N HIS A 163 11.48 -9.68 2.58
CA HIS A 163 11.18 -8.39 3.22
C HIS A 163 12.15 -7.30 2.81
N ASP A 164 13.42 -7.64 2.57
CA ASP A 164 14.43 -6.71 2.06
C ASP A 164 13.99 -6.20 0.66
N VAL A 165 13.55 -7.11 -0.21
CA VAL A 165 13.05 -6.75 -1.54
C VAL A 165 11.74 -5.94 -1.44
N GLY A 166 10.83 -6.32 -0.56
CA GLY A 166 9.59 -5.57 -0.31
C GLY A 166 9.87 -4.12 0.07
N ALA A 167 10.78 -3.90 1.00
CA ALA A 167 11.19 -2.56 1.43
C ALA A 167 11.90 -1.78 0.31
N LYS A 168 12.76 -2.44 -0.48
CA LYS A 168 13.38 -1.84 -1.68
C LYS A 168 12.34 -1.43 -2.72
N CYS A 169 11.27 -2.21 -2.91
CA CYS A 169 10.16 -1.87 -3.80
C CYS A 169 9.46 -0.58 -3.36
N VAL A 170 9.10 -0.48 -2.07
CA VAL A 170 8.46 0.72 -1.52
C VAL A 170 9.38 1.93 -1.63
N LYS A 171 10.66 1.78 -1.24
CA LYS A 171 11.63 2.87 -1.34
C LYS A 171 11.76 3.37 -2.78
N LYS A 172 11.91 2.48 -3.75
CA LYS A 172 12.00 2.84 -5.17
C LYS A 172 10.74 3.57 -5.64
N ALA A 173 9.55 3.13 -5.21
CA ALA A 173 8.31 3.81 -5.53
C ALA A 173 8.27 5.23 -4.95
N VAL A 174 8.71 5.42 -3.71
CA VAL A 174 8.80 6.75 -3.08
C VAL A 174 9.81 7.64 -3.80
N ASP A 175 10.96 7.10 -4.20
CA ASP A 175 11.99 7.85 -4.95
C ASP A 175 11.46 8.32 -6.33
N ASP A 176 10.52 7.58 -6.95
CA ASP A 176 9.93 7.91 -8.24
C ASP A 176 8.66 8.81 -8.15
N LEU A 177 8.07 8.98 -6.96
CA LEU A 177 6.86 9.80 -6.77
C LEU A 177 6.98 11.23 -7.32
N PRO A 178 8.09 11.98 -7.10
CA PRO A 178 8.23 13.33 -7.63
C PRO A 178 8.12 13.37 -9.16
N LEU A 179 8.73 12.38 -9.85
CA LEU A 179 8.66 12.25 -11.29
C LEU A 179 7.22 12.04 -11.79
N ILE A 180 6.46 11.20 -11.06
CA ILE A 180 5.06 10.91 -11.40
C ILE A 180 4.21 12.17 -11.23
N PHE A 181 4.38 12.92 -10.13
CA PHE A 181 3.64 14.16 -9.90
C PHE A 181 3.98 15.25 -10.91
N GLU A 182 5.25 15.36 -11.31
CA GLU A 182 5.69 16.37 -12.27
C GLU A 182 5.11 16.13 -13.69
N HIS A 183 4.90 14.88 -14.08
CA HIS A 183 4.49 14.53 -15.45
C HIS A 183 3.00 14.21 -15.57
N TRP A 184 2.32 13.97 -14.47
CA TRP A 184 0.92 13.52 -14.48
C TRP A 184 -0.06 14.52 -13.86
N LEU A 185 0.39 15.44 -13.02
CA LEU A 185 -0.37 16.58 -12.48
C LEU A 185 -0.04 17.89 -13.21
#